data_dd27f695c6bf56309b2389f02514091b
#
_entry.id   dd27f695c6bf56309b2389f02514091b
#
_cell.length_a   1.000
_cell.length_b   1.000
_cell.length_c   1.000
_cell.angle_alpha   90.00
_cell.angle_beta   90.00
_cell.angle_gamma   90.00
#
_symmetry.space_group_name_H-M   'P 1'
#
loop_
_entity.id
_entity.type
_entity.pdbx_description
1 polymer ?
#
loop_
_entity_poly.entity_id
_entity_poly.type
_entity_poly.pdbx_seq_one_letter_code
_entity_poly.pdbx_strand_id
1 'polypeptide(L)'
;MKLQNTTTEKTLYDYQLEDLNTIFTYLNESPDDINLLYQLPTGGGKTVVFSEIARRFINERKKKVVVLTHRIELGAQTSKMLKGFGVKNKVINSNVKELIDQDDYMCFVAMVETLNNRLQEENYRRIYSIFNSKEIFSKGRCL
;
A
#
# COMPACT_ATOMS: atom_id res chain seq x y z
N MET A 1 -17.51 3.72 -31.28
CA MET A 1 -17.41 4.74 -30.22
C MET A 1 -16.39 4.27 -29.19
N LYS A 2 -15.17 4.79 -29.26
CA LYS A 2 -14.11 4.43 -28.32
C LYS A 2 -14.32 5.24 -27.04
N LEU A 3 -14.66 4.57 -25.96
CA LEU A 3 -14.59 5.13 -24.61
C LEU A 3 -13.09 5.40 -24.32
N GLN A 4 -12.71 6.65 -24.40
CA GLN A 4 -11.42 7.10 -23.92
C GLN A 4 -11.47 7.07 -22.39
N ASN A 5 -10.93 5.99 -21.81
CA ASN A 5 -10.53 5.99 -20.42
C ASN A 5 -9.35 6.95 -20.30
N THR A 6 -9.63 8.19 -19.95
CA THR A 6 -8.61 9.14 -19.47
C THR A 6 -8.20 8.77 -18.06
N THR A 7 -7.59 7.61 -17.89
CA THR A 7 -6.69 7.39 -16.78
C THR A 7 -5.43 8.17 -17.14
N THR A 8 -5.13 9.21 -16.39
CA THR A 8 -3.82 9.84 -16.40
C THR A 8 -2.82 8.78 -15.97
N GLU A 9 -2.32 8.01 -16.93
CA GLU A 9 -1.19 7.13 -16.70
C GLU A 9 -0.03 8.03 -16.31
N LYS A 10 0.28 8.06 -15.00
CA LYS A 10 1.54 8.63 -14.56
C LYS A 10 2.63 7.79 -15.19
N THR A 11 3.35 8.38 -16.13
CA THR A 11 4.43 7.71 -16.84
C THR A 11 5.54 7.41 -15.85
N LEU A 12 5.83 6.12 -15.69
CA LEU A 12 6.97 5.66 -14.91
C LEU A 12 8.26 5.89 -15.69
N TYR A 13 9.33 6.26 -15.00
CA TYR A 13 10.65 6.28 -15.59
C TYR A 13 11.17 4.87 -15.84
N ASP A 14 12.07 4.72 -16.80
CA ASP A 14 12.60 3.41 -17.20
C ASP A 14 13.21 2.65 -16.03
N TYR A 15 13.98 3.31 -15.16
CA TYR A 15 14.55 2.69 -13.96
C TYR A 15 13.48 2.21 -12.96
N GLN A 16 12.36 2.93 -12.86
CA GLN A 16 11.24 2.52 -12.01
C GLN A 16 10.57 1.26 -12.55
N LEU A 17 10.39 1.17 -13.85
CA LEU A 17 9.85 -0.03 -14.51
C LEU A 17 10.77 -1.22 -14.32
N GLU A 18 12.08 -1.04 -14.48
CA GLU A 18 13.07 -2.09 -14.28
C GLU A 18 13.09 -2.58 -12.83
N ASP A 19 13.08 -1.67 -11.88
CA ASP A 19 13.01 -1.99 -10.45
C ASP A 19 11.73 -2.74 -10.09
N LEU A 20 10.60 -2.30 -10.62
CA LEU A 20 9.31 -2.98 -10.42
C LEU A 20 9.31 -4.41 -10.95
N ASN A 21 9.85 -4.62 -12.15
CA ASN A 21 9.97 -5.95 -12.72
C ASN A 21 10.86 -6.85 -11.86
N THR A 22 11.96 -6.31 -11.35
CA THR A 22 12.84 -7.02 -10.43
C THR A 22 12.14 -7.39 -9.13
N ILE A 23 11.42 -6.44 -8.52
CA ILE A 23 10.65 -6.69 -7.29
C ILE A 23 9.63 -7.80 -7.49
N PHE A 24 8.85 -7.74 -8.58
CA PHE A 24 7.83 -8.75 -8.84
C PHE A 24 8.43 -10.11 -9.20
N THR A 25 9.58 -10.16 -9.83
CA THR A 25 10.33 -11.40 -10.04
C THR A 25 10.69 -12.05 -8.71
N TYR A 26 11.25 -11.28 -7.77
CA TYR A 26 11.54 -11.78 -6.42
C TYR A 26 10.30 -12.25 -5.68
N LEU A 27 9.21 -11.48 -5.74
CA LEU A 27 7.95 -11.84 -5.09
C LEU A 27 7.34 -13.14 -5.66
N ASN A 28 7.49 -13.39 -6.95
CA ASN A 28 6.96 -14.58 -7.60
C ASN A 28 7.81 -15.83 -7.36
N GLU A 29 9.12 -15.67 -7.23
CA GLU A 29 10.07 -16.77 -7.07
C GLU A 29 10.35 -17.12 -5.61
N SER A 30 9.95 -16.27 -4.68
CA SER A 30 10.24 -16.42 -3.25
C SER A 30 9.04 -16.97 -2.47
N PRO A 31 9.29 -17.58 -1.28
CA PRO A 31 8.21 -17.98 -0.37
C PRO A 31 7.34 -16.81 0.04
N ASP A 32 6.09 -17.09 0.45
CA ASP A 32 5.10 -16.07 0.82
C ASP A 32 5.48 -15.21 2.03
N ASP A 33 6.52 -15.56 2.77
CA ASP A 33 6.95 -14.88 4.01
C ASP A 33 8.26 -14.11 3.88
N ILE A 34 8.62 -13.70 2.66
CA ILE A 34 9.84 -12.90 2.47
C ILE A 34 9.65 -11.45 2.89
N ASN A 35 10.74 -10.85 3.38
CA ASN A 35 10.87 -9.42 3.57
C ASN A 35 11.80 -8.85 2.49
N LEU A 36 11.29 -7.91 1.72
CA LEU A 36 12.05 -7.24 0.66
C LEU A 36 12.34 -5.80 1.07
N LEU A 37 13.62 -5.43 1.09
CA LEU A 37 14.03 -4.04 1.30
C LEU A 37 14.34 -3.40 -0.04
N TYR A 38 13.62 -2.34 -0.35
CA TYR A 38 13.84 -1.53 -1.53
C TYR A 38 14.25 -0.11 -1.14
N GLN A 39 15.40 0.32 -1.62
CA GLN A 39 15.96 1.64 -1.34
C GLN A 39 16.01 2.50 -2.61
N LEU A 40 15.50 3.71 -2.49
CA LEU A 40 15.65 4.76 -3.48
C LEU A 40 16.20 6.02 -2.82
N PRO A 41 17.06 6.77 -3.52
CA PRO A 41 17.48 8.09 -3.05
C PRO A 41 16.29 9.04 -2.90
N THR A 42 16.44 10.06 -2.08
CA THR A 42 15.45 11.14 -1.95
C THR A 42 15.21 11.77 -3.34
N GLY A 43 13.94 11.91 -3.72
CA GLY A 43 13.57 12.38 -5.06
C GLY A 43 13.50 11.29 -6.13
N GLY A 44 13.80 10.02 -5.81
CA GLY A 44 13.72 8.89 -6.74
C GLY A 44 12.29 8.39 -7.04
N GLY A 45 11.26 9.01 -6.46
CA GLY A 45 9.88 8.65 -6.72
C GLY A 45 9.38 7.43 -5.94
N LYS A 46 9.81 7.28 -4.70
CA LYS A 46 9.38 6.16 -3.82
C LYS A 46 7.87 5.98 -3.76
N THR A 47 7.14 7.08 -3.65
CA THR A 47 5.67 7.06 -3.56
C THR A 47 5.04 6.54 -4.85
N VAL A 48 5.60 6.89 -5.99
CA VAL A 48 5.19 6.39 -7.31
C VAL A 48 5.42 4.88 -7.39
N VAL A 49 6.61 4.42 -7.00
CA VAL A 49 6.97 2.99 -7.06
C VAL A 49 6.08 2.15 -6.15
N PHE A 50 5.91 2.50 -4.89
CA PHE A 50 5.08 1.68 -4.02
C PHE A 50 3.59 1.74 -4.38
N SER A 51 3.10 2.85 -4.93
CA SER A 51 1.73 2.94 -5.41
C SER A 51 1.48 2.00 -6.59
N GLU A 52 2.44 1.89 -7.49
CA GLU A 52 2.39 0.94 -8.60
C GLU A 52 2.54 -0.51 -8.13
N ILE A 53 3.37 -0.77 -7.11
CA ILE A 53 3.45 -2.08 -6.48
C ILE A 53 2.09 -2.48 -5.92
N ALA A 54 1.45 -1.61 -5.16
CA ALA A 54 0.13 -1.87 -4.58
C ALA A 54 -0.91 -2.16 -5.67
N ARG A 55 -0.93 -1.35 -6.72
CA ARG A 55 -1.85 -1.53 -7.85
C ARG A 55 -1.69 -2.89 -8.52
N ARG A 56 -0.46 -3.24 -8.90
CA ARG A 56 -0.16 -4.53 -9.56
C ARG A 56 -0.46 -5.70 -8.65
N PHE A 57 -0.04 -5.62 -7.39
CA PHE A 57 -0.24 -6.68 -6.42
C PHE A 57 -1.74 -7.00 -6.21
N ILE A 58 -2.57 -5.98 -6.06
CA ILE A 58 -4.02 -6.13 -5.93
C ILE A 58 -4.62 -6.74 -7.20
N ASN A 59 -4.22 -6.23 -8.37
CA ASN A 59 -4.76 -6.69 -9.64
C ASN A 59 -4.34 -8.12 -9.99
N GLU A 60 -3.10 -8.49 -9.71
CA GLU A 60 -2.55 -9.80 -10.07
C GLU A 60 -2.89 -10.88 -9.04
N ARG A 61 -2.80 -10.55 -7.75
CA ARG A 61 -2.95 -11.53 -6.67
C ARG A 61 -4.30 -11.50 -5.98
N LYS A 62 -5.11 -10.48 -6.21
CA LYS A 62 -6.42 -10.29 -5.57
C LYS A 62 -6.38 -10.34 -4.04
N LYS A 63 -5.29 -9.85 -3.47
CA LYS A 63 -5.07 -9.78 -2.02
C LYS A 63 -5.06 -8.34 -1.53
N LYS A 64 -5.40 -8.15 -0.27
CA LYS A 64 -5.41 -6.83 0.37
C LYS A 64 -3.98 -6.36 0.65
N VAL A 65 -3.77 -5.05 0.53
CA VAL A 65 -2.49 -4.39 0.79
C VAL A 65 -2.67 -3.38 1.92
N VAL A 66 -1.73 -3.35 2.83
CA VAL A 66 -1.66 -2.32 3.87
C VAL A 66 -0.37 -1.54 3.71
N VAL A 67 -0.50 -0.23 3.58
CA VAL A 67 0.65 0.70 3.56
C VAL A 67 0.77 1.33 4.94
N LEU A 68 1.89 1.12 5.59
CA LEU A 68 2.15 1.67 6.92
C LEU A 68 2.92 2.98 6.82
N THR A 69 2.46 3.98 7.55
CA THR A 69 3.11 5.28 7.68
C THR A 69 3.34 5.65 9.15
N HIS A 70 4.37 6.46 9.41
CA HIS A 70 4.67 6.92 10.76
C HIS A 70 4.02 8.26 11.13
N ARG A 71 3.55 9.02 10.14
CA ARG A 71 2.99 10.36 10.33
C ARG A 71 1.63 10.49 9.64
N ILE A 72 0.75 11.25 10.25
CA ILE A 72 -0.60 11.51 9.73
C ILE A 72 -0.55 12.17 8.35
N GLU A 73 0.33 13.15 8.16
CA GLU A 73 0.46 13.88 6.90
C GLU A 73 0.90 12.96 5.76
N LEU A 74 1.80 12.01 6.06
CA LEU A 74 2.24 11.01 5.10
C LEU A 74 1.09 10.07 4.70
N GLY A 75 0.20 9.75 5.63
CA GLY A 75 -0.99 8.96 5.37
C GLY A 75 -1.90 9.60 4.33
N ALA A 76 -2.19 10.90 4.50
CA ALA A 76 -3.01 11.65 3.56
C ALA A 76 -2.37 11.77 2.16
N GLN A 77 -1.09 12.08 2.10
CA GLN A 77 -0.34 12.15 0.85
C GLN A 77 -0.29 10.79 0.12
N THR A 78 -0.05 9.73 0.87
CA THR A 78 -0.02 8.36 0.36
C THR A 78 -1.38 7.96 -0.20
N SER A 79 -2.46 8.23 0.53
CA SER A 79 -3.82 7.96 0.08
C SER A 79 -4.15 8.67 -1.23
N LYS A 80 -3.79 9.95 -1.32
CA LYS A 80 -4.00 10.75 -2.53
C LYS A 80 -3.22 10.20 -3.72
N MET A 81 -1.97 9.79 -3.50
CA MET A 81 -1.14 9.19 -4.55
C MET A 81 -1.71 7.87 -5.04
N LEU A 82 -2.13 7.00 -4.13
CA LEU A 82 -2.76 5.72 -4.48
C LEU A 82 -4.03 5.92 -5.31
N LYS A 83 -4.87 6.88 -4.94
CA LYS A 83 -6.05 7.25 -5.74
C LYS A 83 -5.69 7.72 -7.14
N GLY A 84 -4.60 8.48 -7.28
CA GLY A 84 -4.06 8.91 -8.57
C GLY A 84 -3.59 7.75 -9.46
N PHE A 85 -3.24 6.60 -8.88
CA PHE A 85 -2.92 5.34 -9.56
C PHE A 85 -4.13 4.41 -9.75
N GLY A 86 -5.33 4.88 -9.43
CA GLY A 86 -6.54 4.08 -9.54
C GLY A 86 -6.72 3.06 -8.42
N VAL A 87 -5.99 3.20 -7.32
CA VAL A 87 -6.11 2.33 -6.15
C VAL A 87 -7.04 2.97 -5.13
N LYS A 88 -8.26 2.43 -5.03
CA LYS A 88 -9.21 2.81 -4.00
C LYS A 88 -8.68 2.37 -2.63
N ASN A 89 -8.53 3.31 -1.71
CA ASN A 89 -7.93 3.01 -0.40
C ASN A 89 -8.66 3.72 0.73
N LYS A 90 -8.50 3.19 1.93
CA LYS A 90 -9.03 3.74 3.17
C LYS A 90 -7.90 4.07 4.13
N VAL A 91 -7.93 5.27 4.70
CA VAL A 91 -6.97 5.71 5.71
C VAL A 91 -7.44 5.28 7.10
N ILE A 92 -6.53 4.70 7.87
CA ILE A 92 -6.74 4.32 9.26
C ILE A 92 -5.84 5.17 10.14
N ASN A 93 -6.45 6.08 10.89
CA ASN A 93 -5.76 6.92 11.87
C ASN A 93 -6.60 7.05 13.14
N SER A 94 -6.10 7.80 14.13
CA SER A 94 -6.77 7.97 15.42
C SER A 94 -8.18 8.59 15.33
N ASN A 95 -8.48 9.32 14.26
CA ASN A 95 -9.77 9.95 14.04
C ASN A 95 -10.81 9.02 13.41
N VAL A 96 -10.36 7.93 12.78
CA VAL A 96 -11.22 6.94 12.15
C VAL A 96 -11.38 5.75 13.08
N LYS A 97 -12.47 5.72 13.82
CA LYS A 97 -12.73 4.68 14.83
C LYS A 97 -13.41 3.43 14.27
N GLU A 98 -14.13 3.57 13.16
CA GLU A 98 -14.90 2.48 12.57
C GLU A 98 -14.36 2.12 11.19
N LEU A 99 -14.09 0.83 10.98
CA LEU A 99 -13.88 0.27 9.66
C LEU A 99 -15.21 -0.22 9.09
N ILE A 100 -16.02 0.73 8.67
CA ILE A 100 -17.23 0.42 7.89
C ILE A 100 -16.79 0.05 6.48
N ASP A 101 -17.42 -0.95 5.89
CA ASP A 101 -17.20 -1.38 4.50
C ASP A 101 -15.79 -1.89 4.19
N GLN A 102 -15.21 -2.70 5.09
CA GLN A 102 -13.88 -3.29 4.91
C GLN A 102 -13.74 -4.11 3.62
N ASP A 103 -14.82 -4.75 3.21
CA ASP A 103 -14.81 -5.61 2.03
C ASP A 103 -14.78 -4.84 0.71
N ASP A 104 -15.16 -3.56 0.73
CA ASP A 104 -15.12 -2.68 -0.43
C ASP A 104 -13.71 -2.16 -0.78
N TYR A 105 -12.75 -2.34 0.14
CA TYR A 105 -11.40 -1.83 -0.02
C TYR A 105 -10.37 -2.95 -0.09
N MET A 106 -9.49 -2.86 -1.06
CA MET A 106 -8.33 -3.75 -1.21
C MET A 106 -7.03 -3.12 -0.71
N CYS A 107 -7.02 -1.82 -0.45
CA CYS A 107 -5.86 -1.10 0.04
C CYS A 107 -6.22 -0.25 1.26
N PHE A 108 -5.35 -0.32 2.27
CA PHE A 108 -5.48 0.47 3.49
C PHE A 108 -4.19 1.24 3.73
N VAL A 109 -4.31 2.49 4.14
CA VAL A 109 -3.18 3.32 4.60
C VAL A 109 -3.34 3.51 6.09
N ALA A 110 -2.43 2.95 6.87
CA ALA A 110 -2.53 2.96 8.32
C ALA A 110 -1.33 3.62 8.99
N MET A 111 -1.57 4.38 10.06
CA MET A 111 -0.51 4.77 10.98
C MET A 111 -0.08 3.56 11.80
N VAL A 112 1.23 3.33 11.85
CA VAL A 112 1.82 2.20 12.61
C VAL A 112 1.35 2.19 14.05
N GLU A 113 1.44 3.32 14.73
CA GLU A 113 1.05 3.45 16.14
C GLU A 113 -0.44 3.17 16.35
N THR A 114 -1.30 3.76 15.52
CA THR A 114 -2.75 3.56 15.61
C THR A 114 -3.12 2.09 15.36
N LEU A 115 -2.56 1.49 14.33
CA LEU A 115 -2.83 0.09 14.01
C LEU A 115 -2.34 -0.85 15.12
N ASN A 116 -1.14 -0.62 15.63
CA ASN A 116 -0.58 -1.41 16.70
C ASN A 116 -1.45 -1.35 17.97
N ASN A 117 -1.87 -0.16 18.36
CA ASN A 117 -2.74 0.02 19.53
C ASN A 117 -4.09 -0.68 19.35
N ARG A 118 -4.70 -0.57 18.18
CA ARG A 118 -5.98 -1.21 17.89
C ARG A 118 -5.89 -2.73 17.81
N LEU A 119 -4.79 -3.28 17.31
CA LEU A 119 -4.57 -4.73 17.30
C LEU A 119 -4.41 -5.32 18.70
N GLN A 120 -3.97 -4.52 19.67
CA GLN A 120 -3.87 -4.92 21.08
C GLN A 120 -5.21 -4.86 21.81
N GLU A 121 -6.15 -4.05 21.35
CA GLU A 121 -7.48 -3.95 21.93
C GLU A 121 -8.38 -5.11 21.45
N GLU A 122 -8.96 -5.85 22.38
CA GLU A 122 -9.78 -7.03 22.09
C GLU A 122 -10.99 -6.69 21.21
N ASN A 123 -11.60 -5.52 21.42
CA ASN A 123 -12.74 -5.04 20.64
C ASN A 123 -12.40 -4.81 19.15
N TYR A 124 -11.15 -4.49 18.83
CA TYR A 124 -10.69 -4.22 17.47
C TYR A 124 -10.00 -5.42 16.83
N ARG A 125 -9.52 -6.38 17.61
CA ARG A 125 -8.75 -7.52 17.12
C ARG A 125 -9.49 -8.30 16.04
N ARG A 126 -10.80 -8.44 16.17
CA ARG A 126 -11.65 -9.14 15.20
C ARG A 126 -11.80 -8.36 13.90
N ILE A 127 -11.97 -7.03 14.01
CA ILE A 127 -12.12 -6.12 12.88
C ILE A 127 -10.83 -6.02 12.07
N TYR A 128 -9.69 -6.02 12.77
CA TYR A 128 -8.37 -5.89 12.17
C TYR A 128 -7.68 -7.23 11.89
N SER A 129 -8.35 -8.36 12.05
CA SER A 129 -7.80 -9.69 11.72
C SER A 129 -7.38 -9.82 10.25
N ILE A 130 -7.96 -9.02 9.36
CA ILE A 130 -7.54 -8.90 7.96
C ILE A 130 -6.09 -8.45 7.79
N PHE A 131 -5.50 -7.78 8.79
CA PHE A 131 -4.14 -7.30 8.79
C PHE A 131 -3.13 -8.30 9.38
N ASN A 132 -3.57 -9.44 9.84
CA ASN A 132 -2.71 -10.53 10.27
C ASN A 132 -2.11 -11.32 9.10
N SER A 133 -2.42 -10.95 7.86
CA SER A 133 -1.75 -11.52 6.71
C SER A 133 -0.31 -10.99 6.64
N LYS A 134 0.61 -11.84 6.26
CA LYS A 134 2.06 -11.56 6.19
C LYS A 134 2.47 -10.53 5.12
N GLU A 135 1.50 -9.97 4.41
CA GLU A 135 1.73 -9.09 3.25
C GLU A 135 1.55 -7.62 3.63
N ILE A 136 2.45 -7.10 4.44
CA ILE A 136 2.44 -5.70 4.88
C ILE A 136 3.60 -4.95 4.23
N PHE A 137 3.27 -3.90 3.46
CA PHE A 137 4.25 -2.97 2.92
C PHE A 137 4.47 -1.81 3.90
N SER A 138 5.66 -1.71 4.44
CA SER A 138 6.04 -0.59 5.29
C SER A 138 6.80 0.46 4.47
N LYS A 139 6.34 1.71 4.54
CA LYS A 139 7.13 2.86 4.14
C LYS A 139 8.14 3.12 5.25
N GLY A 140 9.15 2.25 5.34
CA GLY A 140 10.22 2.38 6.31
C GLY A 140 11.01 3.67 6.10
N ARG A 141 11.54 4.24 7.19
CA ARG A 141 12.64 5.17 7.09
C ARG A 141 13.75 4.45 6.34
N CYS A 142 14.18 5.02 5.21
CA CYS A 142 15.51 4.74 4.72
C CYS A 142 16.49 5.34 5.74
N LEU A 143 17.07 4.48 6.50
CA LEU A 143 18.27 4.82 7.25
C LEU A 143 19.45 4.86 6.30
#